data_22f57d54aba24f0ac695ad01ff89317a
#
_entry.id   22f57d54aba24f0ac695ad01ff89317a
#
_cell.length_a   1.000
_cell.length_b   1.000
_cell.length_c   1.000
_cell.angle_alpha   90.00
_cell.angle_beta   90.00
_cell.angle_gamma   90.00
#
_symmetry.space_group_name_H-M   'P 1'
#
loop_
_entity.id
_entity.type
_entity.pdbx_description
1 polymer ?
#
loop_
_entity_poly.entity_id
_entity_poly.type
_entity_poly.pdbx_seq_one_letter_code
_entity_poly.pdbx_strand_id
1 'polypeptide(L)'
;MKRDPSLPPQIVAVGFRRINKMLQDLAPAFHTQAHIEVVDVGFANAVARVQALQAQRPIDVVVAAGSNGGYLRQHLDTPVVMVKVGGFDVLQALAHAKRLSTQVGLVTYEGMLPDLSPLADLLTLDVVQRTYRTEEEARLCVHELRQMGIQVVVGSGAAVDCADDLGLMGVFLYSVNAVREALDDAVEVARASRIEWAKRERLNTILAQLSDGVIAVDRDERIQTLNPAMAQWLGIESSAWQGLKLSEVCPDLGLRQTLRLASPDLERIEKVKGKTLIANRMPIL
;
A
#
# COMPACT_ATOMS: atom_id res chain seq x y z
N MET A 1 3.96 -8.52 -16.91
CA MET A 1 3.80 -9.96 -16.60
C MET A 1 2.33 -10.22 -16.36
N LYS A 2 1.71 -11.19 -17.04
CA LYS A 2 0.26 -11.46 -16.86
C LYS A 2 0.00 -12.05 -15.46
N ARG A 3 -0.93 -11.42 -14.72
CA ARG A 3 -1.46 -11.99 -13.48
C ARG A 3 -2.51 -13.05 -13.85
N ASP A 4 -2.33 -14.27 -13.39
CA ASP A 4 -3.34 -15.33 -13.56
C ASP A 4 -4.31 -15.26 -12.36
N PRO A 5 -5.59 -14.92 -12.58
CA PRO A 5 -6.56 -14.81 -11.49
C PRO A 5 -6.90 -16.18 -10.85
N SER A 6 -6.56 -17.30 -11.47
CA SER A 6 -6.79 -18.64 -10.93
C SER A 6 -5.75 -19.05 -9.88
N LEU A 7 -4.57 -18.44 -9.89
CA LEU A 7 -3.53 -18.72 -8.91
C LEU A 7 -3.83 -18.03 -7.56
N PRO A 8 -3.37 -18.59 -6.42
CA PRO A 8 -3.53 -17.94 -5.13
C PRO A 8 -2.81 -16.58 -5.09
N PRO A 9 -3.36 -15.60 -4.33
CA PRO A 9 -2.71 -14.31 -4.10
C PRO A 9 -1.25 -14.44 -3.68
N GLN A 10 -0.40 -13.53 -4.17
CA GLN A 10 1.03 -13.48 -3.86
C GLN A 10 1.30 -12.35 -2.88
N ILE A 11 1.63 -12.70 -1.66
CA ILE A 11 1.87 -11.77 -0.55
C ILE A 11 3.33 -11.86 -0.14
N VAL A 12 3.97 -10.72 0.08
CA VAL A 12 5.30 -10.64 0.69
C VAL A 12 5.14 -10.05 2.08
N ALA A 13 5.44 -10.84 3.10
CA ALA A 13 5.44 -10.40 4.49
C ALA A 13 6.86 -9.99 4.89
N VAL A 14 7.05 -8.69 5.11
CA VAL A 14 8.36 -8.12 5.45
C VAL A 14 8.42 -7.93 6.95
N GLY A 15 9.27 -8.74 7.58
CA GLY A 15 9.54 -8.67 9.00
C GLY A 15 11.00 -8.40 9.28
N PHE A 16 11.29 -7.94 10.49
CA PHE A 16 12.63 -7.80 11.01
C PHE A 16 12.67 -8.31 12.45
N ARG A 17 13.65 -9.18 12.74
CA ARG A 17 13.82 -9.78 14.06
C ARG A 17 12.53 -10.43 14.61
N ARG A 18 11.93 -9.88 15.69
CA ARG A 18 10.80 -10.48 16.45
C ARG A 18 9.55 -10.67 15.60
N ILE A 19 9.19 -9.68 14.80
CA ILE A 19 7.99 -9.78 13.96
C ILE A 19 8.17 -10.79 12.82
N ASN A 20 9.41 -10.95 12.32
CA ASN A 20 9.73 -11.94 11.30
C ASN A 20 9.40 -13.36 11.79
N LYS A 21 9.76 -13.69 13.03
CA LYS A 21 9.42 -14.99 13.61
C LYS A 21 7.92 -15.23 13.68
N MET A 22 7.14 -14.22 14.13
CA MET A 22 5.67 -14.32 14.17
C MET A 22 5.08 -14.55 12.77
N LEU A 23 5.58 -13.84 11.76
CA LEU A 23 5.16 -14.00 10.38
C LEU A 23 5.50 -15.40 9.84
N GLN A 24 6.70 -15.92 10.12
CA GLN A 24 7.11 -17.27 9.73
C GLN A 24 6.25 -18.36 10.38
N ASP A 25 5.89 -18.18 11.66
CA ASP A 25 5.07 -19.14 12.39
C ASP A 25 3.61 -19.15 11.89
N LEU A 26 3.09 -18.00 11.45
CA LEU A 26 1.70 -17.85 11.00
C LEU A 26 1.49 -18.10 9.51
N ALA A 27 2.43 -17.75 8.65
CA ALA A 27 2.29 -17.85 7.19
C ALA A 27 1.83 -19.24 6.71
N PRO A 28 2.29 -20.37 7.26
CA PRO A 28 1.82 -21.68 6.84
C PRO A 28 0.31 -21.93 7.01
N ALA A 29 -0.34 -21.25 7.95
CA ALA A 29 -1.78 -21.39 8.16
C ALA A 29 -2.62 -20.81 7.01
N PHE A 30 -2.02 -19.97 6.17
CA PHE A 30 -2.66 -19.31 5.03
C PHE A 30 -2.43 -20.01 3.68
N HIS A 31 -1.74 -21.15 3.63
CA HIS A 31 -1.32 -21.82 2.41
C HIS A 31 -2.46 -22.15 1.41
N THR A 32 -3.70 -22.35 1.90
CA THR A 32 -4.88 -22.58 1.06
C THR A 32 -5.48 -21.28 0.49
N GLN A 33 -5.15 -20.13 1.07
CA GLN A 33 -5.75 -18.83 0.75
C GLN A 33 -4.82 -17.94 -0.07
N ALA A 34 -3.51 -17.99 0.19
CA ALA A 34 -2.49 -17.17 -0.44
C ALA A 34 -1.12 -17.85 -0.37
N HIS A 35 -0.23 -17.44 -1.26
CA HIS A 35 1.20 -17.73 -1.15
C HIS A 35 1.88 -16.57 -0.42
N ILE A 36 2.37 -16.83 0.78
CA ILE A 36 3.03 -15.83 1.62
C ILE A 36 4.52 -16.14 1.68
N GLU A 37 5.35 -15.26 1.13
CA GLU A 37 6.80 -15.29 1.29
C GLU A 37 7.21 -14.34 2.42
N VAL A 38 7.88 -14.86 3.45
CA VAL A 38 8.38 -14.05 4.57
C VAL A 38 9.82 -13.65 4.29
N VAL A 39 10.11 -12.36 4.42
CA VAL A 39 11.42 -11.76 4.11
C VAL A 39 11.95 -11.04 5.34
N ASP A 40 13.17 -11.39 5.76
CA ASP A 40 13.82 -10.81 6.94
C ASP A 40 14.79 -9.69 6.52
N VAL A 41 14.24 -8.54 6.20
CA VAL A 41 14.97 -7.33 5.84
C VAL A 41 14.18 -6.08 6.22
N GLY A 42 14.87 -4.94 6.33
CA GLY A 42 14.24 -3.67 6.66
C GLY A 42 14.54 -2.55 5.68
N PHE A 43 13.66 -1.54 5.66
CA PHE A 43 13.82 -0.25 5.00
C PHE A 43 14.22 -0.35 3.51
N ALA A 44 15.32 0.30 3.11
CA ALA A 44 15.77 0.32 1.72
C ALA A 44 16.05 -1.08 1.16
N ASN A 45 16.60 -1.99 1.98
CA ASN A 45 16.85 -3.38 1.60
C ASN A 45 15.54 -4.14 1.38
N ALA A 46 14.49 -3.82 2.13
CA ALA A 46 13.16 -4.40 1.95
C ALA A 46 12.53 -3.93 0.64
N VAL A 47 12.63 -2.64 0.32
CA VAL A 47 12.17 -2.09 -0.98
C VAL A 47 12.89 -2.81 -2.13
N ALA A 48 14.22 -2.86 -2.10
CA ALA A 48 15.01 -3.52 -3.13
C ALA A 48 14.64 -5.01 -3.28
N ARG A 49 14.41 -5.71 -2.16
CA ARG A 49 14.02 -7.13 -2.18
C ARG A 49 12.64 -7.33 -2.79
N VAL A 50 11.64 -6.51 -2.40
CA VAL A 50 10.29 -6.57 -2.97
C VAL A 50 10.32 -6.28 -4.47
N GLN A 51 11.04 -5.25 -4.91
CA GLN A 51 11.21 -4.92 -6.33
C GLN A 51 11.88 -6.05 -7.12
N ALA A 52 12.90 -6.70 -6.55
CA ALA A 52 13.55 -7.86 -7.17
C ALA A 52 12.58 -9.05 -7.32
N LEU A 53 11.70 -9.27 -6.34
CA LEU A 53 10.65 -10.29 -6.43
C LEU A 53 9.58 -9.91 -7.48
N GLN A 54 9.21 -8.63 -7.57
CA GLN A 54 8.26 -8.12 -8.57
C GLN A 54 8.77 -8.28 -10.00
N ALA A 55 10.08 -8.22 -10.22
CA ALA A 55 10.69 -8.50 -11.52
C ALA A 55 10.54 -9.98 -11.94
N GLN A 56 10.40 -10.89 -10.99
CA GLN A 56 10.27 -12.33 -11.23
C GLN A 56 8.82 -12.81 -11.29
N ARG A 57 7.95 -12.23 -10.45
CA ARG A 57 6.54 -12.60 -10.32
C ARG A 57 5.68 -11.43 -9.84
N PRO A 58 4.37 -11.41 -10.14
CA PRO A 58 3.48 -10.38 -9.61
C PRO A 58 3.36 -10.52 -8.09
N ILE A 59 3.50 -9.41 -7.37
CA ILE A 59 3.20 -9.30 -5.95
C ILE A 59 1.91 -8.49 -5.81
N ASP A 60 0.94 -9.03 -5.10
CA ASP A 60 -0.37 -8.38 -4.96
C ASP A 60 -0.41 -7.42 -3.77
N VAL A 61 0.23 -7.81 -2.65
CA VAL A 61 0.24 -7.05 -1.39
C VAL A 61 1.55 -7.30 -0.64
N VAL A 62 2.00 -6.29 0.09
CA VAL A 62 3.08 -6.40 1.07
C VAL A 62 2.48 -6.25 2.48
N VAL A 63 2.93 -7.05 3.43
CA VAL A 63 2.59 -6.92 4.86
C VAL A 63 3.81 -6.47 5.62
N ALA A 64 3.69 -5.47 6.47
CA ALA A 64 4.80 -5.00 7.30
C ALA A 64 4.30 -4.29 8.58
N ALA A 65 5.19 -3.96 9.50
CA ALA A 65 4.86 -3.32 10.76
C ALA A 65 5.72 -2.09 11.05
N GLY A 66 5.20 -1.18 11.88
CA GLY A 66 5.90 -0.02 12.41
C GLY A 66 6.58 0.84 11.35
N SER A 67 7.75 1.40 11.68
CA SER A 67 8.50 2.29 10.79
C SER A 67 8.92 1.63 9.47
N ASN A 68 9.23 0.34 9.49
CA ASN A 68 9.55 -0.41 8.27
C ASN A 68 8.34 -0.43 7.31
N GLY A 69 7.14 -0.69 7.82
CA GLY A 69 5.92 -0.66 7.03
C GLY A 69 5.59 0.73 6.49
N GLY A 70 5.77 1.77 7.32
CA GLY A 70 5.63 3.17 6.88
C GLY A 70 6.60 3.53 5.75
N TYR A 71 7.85 3.10 5.87
CA TYR A 71 8.88 3.30 4.83
C TYR A 71 8.49 2.60 3.52
N LEU A 72 8.06 1.33 3.59
CA LEU A 72 7.62 0.57 2.41
C LEU A 72 6.42 1.22 1.72
N ARG A 73 5.45 1.73 2.49
CA ARG A 73 4.27 2.41 1.94
C ARG A 73 4.62 3.67 1.13
N GLN A 74 5.70 4.36 1.48
CA GLN A 74 6.16 5.56 0.76
C GLN A 74 6.98 5.25 -0.50
N HIS A 75 7.57 4.05 -0.61
CA HIS A 75 8.53 3.70 -1.66
C HIS A 75 8.06 2.58 -2.60
N LEU A 76 6.90 1.99 -2.36
CA LEU A 76 6.31 0.94 -3.20
C LEU A 76 4.96 1.37 -3.75
N ASP A 77 4.72 1.07 -5.02
CA ASP A 77 3.40 1.22 -5.63
C ASP A 77 2.43 0.08 -5.24
N THR A 78 2.98 -1.04 -4.76
CA THR A 78 2.18 -2.18 -4.28
C THR A 78 1.51 -1.82 -2.96
N PRO A 79 0.22 -2.17 -2.78
CA PRO A 79 -0.47 -1.96 -1.51
C PRO A 79 0.30 -2.56 -0.33
N VAL A 80 0.45 -1.78 0.75
CA VAL A 80 1.11 -2.23 1.98
C VAL A 80 0.08 -2.27 3.10
N VAL A 81 -0.19 -3.47 3.60
CA VAL A 81 -1.02 -3.71 4.78
C VAL A 81 -0.13 -3.64 6.02
N MET A 82 -0.51 -2.75 6.92
CA MET A 82 0.21 -2.54 8.19
C MET A 82 -0.33 -3.46 9.27
N VAL A 83 0.56 -4.12 10.00
CA VAL A 83 0.19 -4.75 11.28
C VAL A 83 -0.18 -3.64 12.24
N LYS A 84 -1.45 -3.62 12.66
CA LYS A 84 -2.00 -2.60 13.58
C LYS A 84 -1.94 -3.12 15.00
N VAL A 85 -1.69 -2.20 15.92
CA VAL A 85 -1.77 -2.47 17.36
C VAL A 85 -3.17 -2.11 17.84
N GLY A 86 -3.89 -3.09 18.36
CA GLY A 86 -5.20 -2.89 18.97
C GLY A 86 -5.12 -2.56 20.47
N GLY A 87 -6.23 -2.08 21.04
CA GLY A 87 -6.29 -1.80 22.49
C GLY A 87 -6.00 -3.02 23.36
N PHE A 88 -6.37 -4.21 22.90
CA PHE A 88 -6.09 -5.46 23.61
C PHE A 88 -4.59 -5.82 23.61
N ASP A 89 -3.88 -5.54 22.52
CA ASP A 89 -2.42 -5.75 22.43
C ASP A 89 -1.71 -4.86 23.45
N VAL A 90 -2.14 -3.59 23.53
CA VAL A 90 -1.62 -2.63 24.51
C VAL A 90 -1.87 -3.11 25.93
N LEU A 91 -3.11 -3.50 26.24
CA LEU A 91 -3.46 -4.02 27.55
C LEU A 91 -2.61 -5.23 27.94
N GLN A 92 -2.43 -6.18 27.02
CA GLN A 92 -1.63 -7.37 27.24
C GLN A 92 -0.15 -7.03 27.47
N ALA A 93 0.41 -6.11 26.67
CA ALA A 93 1.79 -5.68 26.79
C ALA A 93 2.02 -4.91 28.11
N LEU A 94 1.12 -4.00 28.48
CA LEU A 94 1.19 -3.26 29.74
C LEU A 94 1.01 -4.17 30.95
N ALA A 95 0.09 -5.15 30.91
CA ALA A 95 -0.07 -6.15 31.97
C ALA A 95 1.17 -7.03 32.15
N HIS A 96 1.89 -7.32 31.05
CA HIS A 96 3.18 -7.99 31.12
C HIS A 96 4.24 -7.06 31.73
N ALA A 97 4.34 -5.83 31.27
CA ALA A 97 5.31 -4.83 31.75
C ALA A 97 5.14 -4.54 33.25
N LYS A 98 3.89 -4.53 33.76
CA LYS A 98 3.60 -4.36 35.17
C LYS A 98 4.29 -5.39 36.09
N ARG A 99 4.48 -6.63 35.61
CA ARG A 99 5.18 -7.65 36.38
C ARG A 99 6.67 -7.36 36.56
N LEU A 100 7.20 -6.46 35.71
CA LEU A 100 8.61 -6.09 35.70
C LEU A 100 8.86 -4.76 36.40
N SER A 101 7.94 -3.78 36.25
CA SER A 101 8.06 -2.44 36.85
C SER A 101 6.70 -1.78 37.01
N THR A 102 6.59 -0.83 37.93
CA THR A 102 5.44 0.07 38.09
C THR A 102 5.57 1.34 37.22
N GLN A 103 6.77 1.63 36.70
CA GLN A 103 7.01 2.72 35.76
C GLN A 103 7.42 2.14 34.40
N VAL A 104 6.71 2.51 33.34
CA VAL A 104 6.85 1.93 32.01
C VAL A 104 6.91 3.03 30.95
N GLY A 105 7.85 2.94 30.04
CA GLY A 105 7.87 3.73 28.81
C GLY A 105 7.08 3.03 27.72
N LEU A 106 6.15 3.71 27.08
CA LEU A 106 5.43 3.23 25.90
C LEU A 106 5.86 4.00 24.67
N VAL A 107 6.48 3.30 23.72
CA VAL A 107 7.05 3.90 22.49
C VAL A 107 6.31 3.36 21.27
N THR A 108 5.51 4.22 20.61
CA THR A 108 4.64 3.86 19.49
C THR A 108 5.02 4.55 18.20
N TYR A 109 4.75 3.89 17.07
CA TYR A 109 4.99 4.42 15.74
C TYR A 109 3.83 5.35 15.29
N GLU A 110 4.16 6.53 14.74
CA GLU A 110 3.28 7.56 14.16
C GLU A 110 2.27 8.26 15.07
N GLY A 111 1.72 7.64 16.09
CA GLY A 111 0.67 8.27 16.88
C GLY A 111 0.70 7.90 18.35
N MET A 112 0.30 8.83 19.19
CA MET A 112 -0.06 8.53 20.57
C MET A 112 -1.32 7.68 20.55
N LEU A 113 -1.32 6.65 21.37
CA LEU A 113 -2.56 5.90 21.62
C LEU A 113 -3.56 6.86 22.33
N PRO A 114 -4.86 6.71 22.05
CA PRO A 114 -5.86 7.51 22.76
C PRO A 114 -5.73 7.27 24.27
N ASP A 115 -6.29 8.19 25.06
CA ASP A 115 -6.16 8.25 26.49
C ASP A 115 -5.99 6.90 27.19
N LEU A 116 -4.75 6.63 27.62
CA LEU A 116 -4.40 5.38 28.34
C LEU A 116 -4.62 5.50 29.84
N SER A 117 -5.02 6.68 30.35
CA SER A 117 -5.18 6.91 31.78
C SER A 117 -6.08 5.86 32.45
N PRO A 118 -7.25 5.47 31.88
CA PRO A 118 -8.08 4.44 32.49
C PRO A 118 -7.39 3.08 32.59
N LEU A 119 -6.56 2.72 31.61
CA LEU A 119 -5.79 1.47 31.62
C LEU A 119 -4.62 1.53 32.59
N ALA A 120 -3.92 2.66 32.63
CA ALA A 120 -2.82 2.90 33.54
C ALA A 120 -3.30 2.87 34.99
N ASP A 121 -4.43 3.51 35.28
CA ASP A 121 -5.07 3.52 36.61
C ASP A 121 -5.51 2.09 36.99
N LEU A 122 -6.20 1.36 36.11
CA LEU A 122 -6.63 -0.01 36.34
C LEU A 122 -5.45 -0.93 36.64
N LEU A 123 -4.36 -0.76 35.95
CA LEU A 123 -3.14 -1.54 36.12
C LEU A 123 -2.25 -1.00 37.23
N THR A 124 -2.53 0.17 37.80
CA THR A 124 -1.67 0.87 38.77
C THR A 124 -0.24 1.06 38.18
N LEU A 125 -0.16 1.58 36.98
CA LEU A 125 1.08 1.83 36.23
C LEU A 125 1.28 3.33 36.00
N ASP A 126 2.51 3.77 36.14
CA ASP A 126 2.95 5.09 35.65
C ASP A 126 3.49 4.89 34.22
N VAL A 127 2.76 5.41 33.20
CA VAL A 127 3.06 5.18 31.78
C VAL A 127 3.50 6.47 31.13
N VAL A 128 4.75 6.54 30.69
CA VAL A 128 5.30 7.65 29.92
C VAL A 128 5.24 7.31 28.43
N GLN A 129 4.37 7.99 27.68
CA GLN A 129 4.25 7.78 26.24
C GLN A 129 5.24 8.62 25.44
N ARG A 130 5.80 8.03 24.38
CA ARG A 130 6.59 8.66 23.35
C ARG A 130 6.18 8.10 21.98
N THR A 131 6.33 8.95 20.96
CA THR A 131 6.04 8.55 19.56
C THR A 131 7.26 8.78 18.69
N TYR A 132 7.41 8.01 17.65
CA TYR A 132 8.49 8.11 16.70
C TYR A 132 8.01 7.84 15.27
N ARG A 133 8.77 8.32 14.29
CA ARG A 133 8.56 8.05 12.85
C ARG A 133 9.77 7.38 12.21
N THR A 134 10.96 7.67 12.70
CA THR A 134 12.22 7.09 12.21
C THR A 134 12.88 6.22 13.26
N GLU A 135 13.79 5.35 12.84
CA GLU A 135 14.56 4.50 13.78
C GLU A 135 15.41 5.34 14.74
N GLU A 136 15.97 6.46 14.25
CA GLU A 136 16.73 7.40 15.06
C GLU A 136 15.87 8.04 16.15
N GLU A 137 14.65 8.44 15.81
CA GLU A 137 13.70 8.98 16.79
C GLU A 137 13.31 7.92 17.84
N ALA A 138 13.12 6.65 17.42
CA ALA A 138 12.86 5.58 18.38
C ALA A 138 14.01 5.42 19.40
N ARG A 139 15.27 5.49 18.92
CA ARG A 139 16.46 5.45 19.79
C ARG A 139 16.49 6.64 20.76
N LEU A 140 16.21 7.83 20.27
CA LEU A 140 16.16 9.04 21.12
C LEU A 140 15.08 8.89 22.20
N CYS A 141 13.88 8.46 21.85
CA CYS A 141 12.80 8.20 22.82
C CYS A 141 13.23 7.21 23.92
N VAL A 142 13.90 6.10 23.56
CA VAL A 142 14.35 5.11 24.54
C VAL A 142 15.48 5.67 25.42
N HIS A 143 16.39 6.46 24.85
CA HIS A 143 17.44 7.16 25.64
C HIS A 143 16.85 8.13 26.66
N GLU A 144 15.84 8.93 26.25
CA GLU A 144 15.13 9.85 27.16
C GLU A 144 14.47 9.06 28.32
N LEU A 145 13.75 7.98 28.01
CA LEU A 145 13.11 7.15 29.01
C LEU A 145 14.13 6.57 30.00
N ARG A 146 15.29 6.12 29.52
CA ARG A 146 16.40 5.66 30.37
C ARG A 146 16.90 6.77 31.31
N GLN A 147 17.06 8.01 30.80
CA GLN A 147 17.49 9.17 31.62
C GLN A 147 16.48 9.52 32.70
N MET A 148 15.18 9.26 32.45
CA MET A 148 14.10 9.38 33.45
C MET A 148 14.08 8.25 34.49
N GLY A 149 14.98 7.26 34.39
CA GLY A 149 15.05 6.12 35.30
C GLY A 149 14.13 4.95 34.94
N ILE A 150 13.45 5.01 33.80
CA ILE A 150 12.54 3.96 33.35
C ILE A 150 13.36 2.74 32.89
N GLN A 151 13.02 1.58 33.43
CA GLN A 151 13.73 0.30 33.18
C GLN A 151 13.00 -0.62 32.21
N VAL A 152 11.70 -0.39 31.97
CA VAL A 152 10.86 -1.23 31.10
C VAL A 152 10.29 -0.38 29.97
N VAL A 153 10.52 -0.82 28.74
CA VAL A 153 10.02 -0.16 27.52
C VAL A 153 9.09 -1.10 26.78
N VAL A 154 7.84 -0.69 26.60
CA VAL A 154 6.85 -1.34 25.75
C VAL A 154 6.88 -0.66 24.38
N GLY A 155 6.98 -1.41 23.29
CA GLY A 155 7.03 -0.78 21.98
C GLY A 155 7.11 -1.72 20.79
N SER A 156 7.32 -1.13 19.64
CA SER A 156 7.60 -1.85 18.40
C SER A 156 9.00 -2.48 18.41
N GLY A 157 9.34 -3.23 17.35
CA GLY A 157 10.66 -3.86 17.22
C GLY A 157 11.81 -2.89 17.40
N ALA A 158 11.79 -1.73 16.74
CA ALA A 158 12.84 -0.72 16.84
C ALA A 158 13.05 -0.20 18.28
N ALA A 159 11.96 0.07 19.00
CA ALA A 159 12.03 0.56 20.38
C ALA A 159 12.52 -0.53 21.34
N VAL A 160 12.03 -1.76 21.18
CA VAL A 160 12.40 -2.89 22.04
C VAL A 160 13.85 -3.30 21.81
N ASP A 161 14.30 -3.38 20.56
CA ASP A 161 15.70 -3.72 20.24
C ASP A 161 16.66 -2.65 20.82
N CYS A 162 16.30 -1.37 20.71
CA CYS A 162 17.08 -0.29 21.33
C CYS A 162 17.08 -0.38 22.87
N ALA A 163 15.94 -0.75 23.48
CA ALA A 163 15.88 -0.95 24.92
C ALA A 163 16.80 -2.10 25.38
N ASP A 164 16.78 -3.23 24.68
CA ASP A 164 17.65 -4.38 24.95
C ASP A 164 19.14 -4.00 24.81
N ASP A 165 19.51 -3.24 23.75
CA ASP A 165 20.88 -2.75 23.51
C ASP A 165 21.37 -1.81 24.63
N LEU A 166 20.47 -1.09 25.27
CA LEU A 166 20.75 -0.19 26.39
C LEU A 166 20.68 -0.84 27.78
N GLY A 167 20.42 -2.16 27.83
CA GLY A 167 20.27 -2.92 29.07
C GLY A 167 18.96 -2.69 29.79
N LEU A 168 17.94 -2.17 29.11
CA LEU A 168 16.57 -2.05 29.60
C LEU A 168 15.78 -3.32 29.25
N MET A 169 14.63 -3.52 29.87
CA MET A 169 13.74 -4.63 29.55
C MET A 169 12.73 -4.23 28.48
N GLY A 170 12.83 -4.85 27.29
CA GLY A 170 11.92 -4.61 26.19
C GLY A 170 10.72 -5.53 26.20
N VAL A 171 9.51 -4.97 26.17
CA VAL A 171 8.23 -5.68 26.02
C VAL A 171 7.64 -5.39 24.65
N PHE A 172 7.51 -6.44 23.82
CA PHE A 172 7.03 -6.30 22.45
C PHE A 172 5.52 -6.04 22.39
N LEU A 173 5.11 -5.02 21.64
CA LEU A 173 3.74 -4.51 21.60
C LEU A 173 2.81 -5.31 20.68
N TYR A 174 3.34 -5.95 19.65
CA TYR A 174 2.52 -6.71 18.70
C TYR A 174 2.19 -8.11 19.23
N SER A 175 0.91 -8.48 19.18
CA SER A 175 0.46 -9.83 19.49
C SER A 175 0.43 -10.72 18.24
N VAL A 176 0.34 -12.03 18.47
CA VAL A 176 0.10 -13.02 17.41
C VAL A 176 -1.22 -12.74 16.67
N ASN A 177 -2.24 -12.26 17.40
CA ASN A 177 -3.53 -11.92 16.81
C ASN A 177 -3.43 -10.71 15.87
N ALA A 178 -2.74 -9.65 16.27
CA ALA A 178 -2.52 -8.48 15.41
C ALA A 178 -1.81 -8.85 14.08
N VAL A 179 -0.84 -9.77 14.15
CA VAL A 179 -0.15 -10.25 12.94
C VAL A 179 -1.09 -11.13 12.09
N ARG A 180 -1.89 -11.98 12.71
CA ARG A 180 -2.89 -12.82 12.02
C ARG A 180 -3.92 -11.95 11.30
N GLU A 181 -4.52 -10.98 11.99
CA GLU A 181 -5.47 -10.03 11.42
C GLU A 181 -4.87 -9.28 10.21
N ALA A 182 -3.61 -8.85 10.30
CA ALA A 182 -2.94 -8.20 9.17
C ALA A 182 -2.73 -9.15 7.98
N LEU A 183 -2.48 -10.44 8.21
CA LEU A 183 -2.40 -11.44 7.15
C LEU A 183 -3.78 -11.72 6.53
N ASP A 184 -4.85 -11.79 7.33
CA ASP A 184 -6.23 -11.92 6.85
C ASP A 184 -6.61 -10.68 6.00
N ASP A 185 -6.37 -9.46 6.51
CA ASP A 185 -6.56 -8.21 5.76
C ASP A 185 -5.78 -8.22 4.43
N ALA A 186 -4.54 -8.71 4.44
CA ALA A 186 -3.71 -8.78 3.24
C ALA A 186 -4.28 -9.74 2.19
N VAL A 187 -4.84 -10.87 2.60
CA VAL A 187 -5.53 -11.80 1.69
C VAL A 187 -6.72 -11.12 1.04
N GLU A 188 -7.53 -10.39 1.80
CA GLU A 188 -8.71 -9.68 1.27
C GLU A 188 -8.29 -8.53 0.31
N VAL A 189 -7.29 -7.73 0.68
CA VAL A 189 -6.76 -6.66 -0.18
C VAL A 189 -6.18 -7.24 -1.48
N ALA A 190 -5.46 -8.35 -1.38
CA ALA A 190 -4.89 -9.03 -2.55
C ALA A 190 -5.98 -9.56 -3.49
N ARG A 191 -7.06 -10.14 -2.96
CA ARG A 191 -8.22 -10.61 -3.74
C ARG A 191 -8.91 -9.43 -4.44
N ALA A 192 -9.19 -8.34 -3.71
CA ALA A 192 -9.81 -7.14 -4.28
C ALA A 192 -8.94 -6.53 -5.38
N SER A 193 -7.64 -6.39 -5.15
CA SER A 193 -6.68 -5.89 -6.14
C SER A 193 -6.67 -6.73 -7.42
N ARG A 194 -6.73 -8.05 -7.31
CA ARG A 194 -6.79 -8.97 -8.47
C ARG A 194 -8.08 -8.84 -9.26
N ILE A 195 -9.23 -8.69 -8.58
CA ILE A 195 -10.52 -8.50 -9.24
C ILE A 195 -10.50 -7.20 -10.05
N GLU A 196 -10.01 -6.11 -9.45
CA GLU A 196 -9.92 -4.82 -10.15
C GLU A 196 -8.93 -4.88 -11.33
N TRP A 197 -7.78 -5.54 -11.15
CA TRP A 197 -6.84 -5.75 -12.24
C TRP A 197 -7.46 -6.56 -13.39
N ALA A 198 -8.16 -7.66 -13.08
CA ALA A 198 -8.82 -8.50 -14.09
C ALA A 198 -9.91 -7.75 -14.84
N LYS A 199 -10.70 -6.90 -14.15
CA LYS A 199 -11.69 -6.02 -14.80
C LYS A 199 -11.02 -5.04 -15.76
N ARG A 200 -9.95 -4.38 -15.33
CA ARG A 200 -9.18 -3.43 -16.16
C ARG A 200 -8.58 -4.13 -17.39
N GLU A 201 -7.98 -5.29 -17.21
CA GLU A 201 -7.38 -6.06 -18.31
C GLU A 201 -8.44 -6.52 -19.31
N ARG A 202 -9.61 -6.94 -18.82
CA ARG A 202 -10.75 -7.29 -19.67
C ARG A 202 -11.23 -6.10 -20.51
N LEU A 203 -11.37 -4.92 -19.89
CA LEU A 203 -11.74 -3.70 -20.61
C LEU A 203 -10.69 -3.31 -21.66
N ASN A 204 -9.41 -3.38 -21.31
CA ASN A 204 -8.31 -3.12 -22.25
C ASN A 204 -8.33 -4.09 -23.42
N THR A 205 -8.59 -5.37 -23.15
CA THR A 205 -8.72 -6.41 -24.20
C THR A 205 -9.90 -6.12 -25.13
N ILE A 206 -11.05 -5.74 -24.58
CA ILE A 206 -12.23 -5.34 -25.38
C ILE A 206 -11.88 -4.14 -26.26
N LEU A 207 -11.32 -3.09 -25.68
CA LEU A 207 -10.92 -1.88 -26.42
C LEU A 207 -9.90 -2.20 -27.53
N ALA A 208 -8.97 -3.12 -27.25
CA ALA A 208 -7.96 -3.53 -28.22
C ALA A 208 -8.52 -4.32 -29.43
N GLN A 209 -9.66 -5.00 -29.23
CA GLN A 209 -10.33 -5.79 -30.29
C GLN A 209 -11.36 -4.99 -31.09
N LEU A 210 -11.72 -3.78 -30.65
CA LEU A 210 -12.63 -2.94 -31.42
C LEU A 210 -12.00 -2.48 -32.73
N SER A 211 -12.75 -2.63 -33.83
CA SER A 211 -12.39 -2.11 -35.15
C SER A 211 -12.57 -0.59 -35.24
N ASP A 212 -13.48 -0.05 -34.45
CA ASP A 212 -13.73 1.39 -34.36
C ASP A 212 -12.66 2.07 -33.50
N GLY A 213 -12.25 3.26 -33.93
CA GLY A 213 -11.29 4.08 -33.18
C GLY A 213 -11.94 4.66 -31.91
N VAL A 214 -11.36 4.35 -30.74
CA VAL A 214 -11.78 4.89 -29.44
C VAL A 214 -10.68 5.73 -28.85
N ILE A 215 -11.03 6.97 -28.44
CA ILE A 215 -10.15 7.89 -27.76
C ILE A 215 -10.89 8.55 -26.61
N ALA A 216 -10.25 8.65 -25.45
CA ALA A 216 -10.73 9.44 -24.32
C ALA A 216 -9.69 10.49 -23.93
N VAL A 217 -10.16 11.68 -23.59
CA VAL A 217 -9.34 12.79 -23.15
C VAL A 217 -9.86 13.36 -21.83
N ASP A 218 -8.98 14.03 -21.08
CA ASP A 218 -9.37 14.81 -19.93
C ASP A 218 -9.91 16.20 -20.30
N ARG A 219 -10.18 17.03 -19.29
CA ARG A 219 -10.72 18.39 -19.48
C ARG A 219 -9.74 19.34 -20.21
N ASP A 220 -8.45 19.03 -20.21
CA ASP A 220 -7.38 19.78 -20.88
C ASP A 220 -7.07 19.22 -22.29
N GLU A 221 -7.95 18.36 -22.83
CA GLU A 221 -7.79 17.64 -24.10
C GLU A 221 -6.58 16.69 -24.13
N ARG A 222 -6.04 16.28 -22.97
CA ARG A 222 -4.93 15.31 -22.92
C ARG A 222 -5.46 13.89 -23.07
N ILE A 223 -4.83 13.13 -23.94
CA ILE A 223 -5.23 11.75 -24.23
C ILE A 223 -4.97 10.87 -23.01
N GLN A 224 -6.04 10.27 -22.51
CA GLN A 224 -6.05 9.34 -21.37
C GLN A 224 -6.18 7.88 -21.81
N THR A 225 -6.87 7.64 -22.92
CA THR A 225 -7.07 6.30 -23.48
C THR A 225 -7.08 6.37 -24.99
N LEU A 226 -6.43 5.42 -25.62
CA LEU A 226 -6.36 5.27 -27.08
C LEU A 226 -6.32 3.79 -27.42
N ASN A 227 -7.29 3.31 -28.22
CA ASN A 227 -7.25 1.93 -28.68
C ASN A 227 -6.35 1.77 -29.93
N PRO A 228 -5.90 0.53 -30.25
CA PRO A 228 -5.02 0.30 -31.40
C PRO A 228 -5.59 0.79 -32.74
N ALA A 229 -6.90 0.64 -32.95
CA ALA A 229 -7.55 1.09 -34.17
C ALA A 229 -7.44 2.62 -34.35
N MET A 230 -7.65 3.39 -33.27
CA MET A 230 -7.47 4.83 -33.30
C MET A 230 -6.02 5.25 -33.42
N ALA A 231 -5.09 4.56 -32.73
CA ALA A 231 -3.65 4.81 -32.86
C ALA A 231 -3.18 4.63 -34.29
N GLN A 232 -3.57 3.54 -34.92
CA GLN A 232 -3.27 3.28 -36.34
C GLN A 232 -3.88 4.35 -37.27
N TRP A 233 -5.13 4.73 -36.97
CA TRP A 233 -5.81 5.75 -37.79
C TRP A 233 -5.15 7.13 -37.67
N LEU A 234 -4.71 7.50 -36.45
CA LEU A 234 -3.99 8.75 -36.18
C LEU A 234 -2.53 8.73 -36.70
N GLY A 235 -1.97 7.56 -36.92
CA GLY A 235 -0.56 7.37 -37.28
C GLY A 235 0.38 7.59 -36.09
N ILE A 236 -0.05 7.25 -34.88
CA ILE A 236 0.72 7.39 -33.65
C ILE A 236 1.22 6.01 -33.22
N GLU A 237 2.51 5.90 -32.87
CA GLU A 237 3.03 4.68 -32.25
C GLU A 237 2.39 4.45 -30.87
N SER A 238 2.08 3.18 -30.56
CA SER A 238 1.27 2.79 -29.42
C SER A 238 1.81 3.17 -28.03
N SER A 239 3.02 3.67 -27.91
CA SER A 239 3.63 4.07 -26.63
C SER A 239 3.81 5.59 -26.44
N ALA A 240 3.63 6.41 -27.50
CA ALA A 240 4.02 7.82 -27.51
C ALA A 240 2.85 8.80 -27.31
N TRP A 241 1.63 8.34 -27.07
CA TRP A 241 0.42 9.19 -27.06
C TRP A 241 0.01 9.70 -25.67
N GLN A 242 0.52 9.09 -24.62
CA GLN A 242 0.06 9.37 -23.26
C GLN A 242 0.39 10.81 -22.83
N GLY A 243 -0.64 11.58 -22.47
CA GLY A 243 -0.49 12.98 -22.07
C GLY A 243 -0.36 13.99 -23.21
N LEU A 244 -0.30 13.56 -24.49
CA LEU A 244 -0.35 14.48 -25.63
C LEU A 244 -1.72 15.14 -25.71
N LYS A 245 -1.78 16.38 -26.19
CA LYS A 245 -3.06 17.04 -26.46
C LYS A 245 -3.63 16.56 -27.79
N LEU A 246 -4.91 16.17 -27.79
CA LEU A 246 -5.59 15.75 -29.01
C LEU A 246 -5.55 16.83 -30.11
N SER A 247 -5.68 18.11 -29.74
CA SER A 247 -5.60 19.24 -30.65
C SER A 247 -4.24 19.39 -31.34
N GLU A 248 -3.15 18.89 -30.75
CA GLU A 248 -1.81 18.88 -31.35
C GLU A 248 -1.62 17.68 -32.28
N VAL A 249 -2.22 16.55 -31.95
CA VAL A 249 -2.13 15.30 -32.71
C VAL A 249 -3.08 15.28 -33.90
N CYS A 250 -4.30 15.75 -33.71
CA CYS A 250 -5.34 15.80 -34.73
C CYS A 250 -6.29 16.99 -34.51
N PRO A 251 -5.94 18.19 -34.99
CA PRO A 251 -6.75 19.40 -34.84
C PRO A 251 -8.18 19.26 -35.36
N ASP A 252 -8.36 18.46 -36.43
CA ASP A 252 -9.66 18.23 -37.06
C ASP A 252 -10.64 17.46 -36.20
N LEU A 253 -10.16 16.72 -35.16
CA LEU A 253 -10.97 15.96 -34.20
C LEU A 253 -11.34 16.80 -32.96
N GLY A 254 -11.69 18.08 -33.14
CA GLY A 254 -11.96 18.99 -32.02
C GLY A 254 -13.01 18.48 -31.03
N LEU A 255 -12.66 18.38 -29.75
CA LEU A 255 -13.59 18.01 -28.66
C LEU A 255 -14.01 19.21 -27.80
N ARG A 256 -13.49 20.41 -28.09
CA ARG A 256 -13.74 21.62 -27.27
C ARG A 256 -15.20 21.94 -27.06
N GLN A 257 -16.04 21.73 -28.08
CA GLN A 257 -17.47 22.02 -27.99
C GLN A 257 -18.15 21.02 -27.04
N THR A 258 -17.87 19.74 -27.18
CA THR A 258 -18.42 18.68 -26.32
C THR A 258 -17.95 18.83 -24.87
N LEU A 259 -16.67 19.16 -24.65
CA LEU A 259 -16.12 19.43 -23.32
C LEU A 259 -16.77 20.66 -22.68
N ARG A 260 -17.03 21.73 -23.43
CA ARG A 260 -17.65 22.96 -22.92
C ARG A 260 -19.13 22.81 -22.63
N LEU A 261 -19.87 22.11 -23.49
CA LEU A 261 -21.33 21.95 -23.37
C LEU A 261 -21.72 20.77 -22.50
N ALA A 262 -20.79 19.87 -22.20
CA ALA A 262 -21.03 18.61 -21.47
C ALA A 262 -22.24 17.82 -22.01
N SER A 263 -22.48 17.88 -23.32
CA SER A 263 -23.58 17.22 -24.02
C SER A 263 -23.08 16.24 -25.06
N PRO A 264 -23.74 15.09 -25.26
CA PRO A 264 -23.39 14.16 -26.33
C PRO A 264 -23.54 14.81 -27.72
N ASP A 265 -22.63 14.47 -28.62
CA ASP A 265 -22.67 14.83 -30.05
C ASP A 265 -22.53 13.51 -30.82
N LEU A 266 -23.66 12.99 -31.35
CA LEU A 266 -23.74 11.65 -31.92
C LEU A 266 -23.91 11.70 -33.43
N GLU A 267 -23.40 10.66 -34.11
CA GLU A 267 -23.55 10.41 -35.55
C GLU A 267 -23.10 11.54 -36.44
N ARG A 268 -22.12 12.33 -35.98
CA ARG A 268 -21.61 13.47 -36.76
C ARG A 268 -20.69 12.99 -37.87
N ILE A 269 -21.04 13.33 -39.13
CA ILE A 269 -20.19 13.06 -40.27
C ILE A 269 -19.14 14.16 -40.39
N GLU A 270 -17.89 13.78 -40.30
CA GLU A 270 -16.75 14.72 -40.38
C GLU A 270 -15.69 14.26 -41.38
N LYS A 271 -14.99 15.22 -41.93
CA LYS A 271 -13.77 14.96 -42.71
C LYS A 271 -12.55 15.21 -41.83
N VAL A 272 -11.82 14.16 -41.55
CA VAL A 272 -10.59 14.23 -40.75
C VAL A 272 -9.46 13.59 -41.53
N LYS A 273 -8.35 14.30 -41.67
CA LYS A 273 -7.19 13.84 -42.50
C LYS A 273 -7.60 13.33 -43.89
N GLY A 274 -8.58 14.00 -44.55
CA GLY A 274 -9.05 13.63 -45.88
C GLY A 274 -9.98 12.43 -45.98
N LYS A 275 -10.29 11.75 -44.86
CA LYS A 275 -11.23 10.64 -44.80
C LYS A 275 -12.55 11.10 -44.16
N THR A 276 -13.67 10.58 -44.65
CA THR A 276 -14.99 10.82 -44.06
C THR A 276 -15.22 9.76 -42.99
N LEU A 277 -15.58 10.17 -41.80
CA LEU A 277 -15.89 9.28 -40.66
C LEU A 277 -17.16 9.72 -39.95
N ILE A 278 -17.78 8.81 -39.23
CA ILE A 278 -18.87 9.08 -38.29
C ILE A 278 -18.25 9.13 -36.90
N ALA A 279 -18.40 10.25 -36.21
CA ALA A 279 -17.86 10.47 -34.89
C ALA A 279 -19.01 10.57 -33.85
N ASN A 280 -18.85 9.82 -32.78
CA ASN A 280 -19.70 9.91 -31.58
C ASN A 280 -18.86 10.49 -30.45
N ARG A 281 -19.32 11.59 -29.87
CA ARG A 281 -18.65 12.24 -28.74
C ARG A 281 -19.54 12.20 -27.52
N MET A 282 -19.01 11.68 -26.41
CA MET A 282 -19.76 11.54 -25.16
C MET A 282 -18.95 12.12 -24.00
N PRO A 283 -19.51 13.02 -23.19
CA PRO A 283 -18.90 13.42 -21.94
C PRO A 283 -18.95 12.26 -20.95
N ILE A 284 -17.82 11.96 -20.31
CA ILE A 284 -17.73 10.99 -19.22
C ILE A 284 -17.67 11.83 -17.94
N LEU A 285 -18.68 11.69 -17.07
CA LEU A 285 -18.83 12.40 -15.80
C LEU A 285 -18.08 11.70 -14.66
#